data_34c9ee76a6374450d7533bf31c724e26
#
_entry.id   34c9ee76a6374450d7533bf31c724e26
#
_cell.length_a   1.000
_cell.length_b   1.000
_cell.length_c   1.000
_cell.angle_alpha   90.00
_cell.angle_beta   90.00
_cell.angle_gamma   90.00
#
_symmetry.space_group_name_H-M   'P 1'
#
loop_
_entity.id
_entity.type
_entity.pdbx_description
1 polymer ?
#
loop_
_entity_poly.entity_id
_entity_poly.type
_entity_poly.pdbx_seq_one_letter_code
_entity_poly.pdbx_strand_id
1 'polypeptide(L)'
;MRHLAFFCLAAFLCMALPACGKAASGEEEQRYAWPLGTASPEDTVTQIYAEAFAAEVGRLSDGKMKIQVYPNSTLGGDRELLESCQDGDIPFVIQNTAPQVTFMPDLAVFDMPCMFRTMEEVRQKVDDENFYSLMESVYQEGGFQLLGYADQGFRVMSTNRQVQNFGDFKGQKIRTMENSYHIDFWKALSAAPTPMTFSEVYIGLQQGTIDAQENPYEVIVSNRLYEQQDYVVETNHLPHLISLVVSDSFFQGLPAPKQEILMNAAKYASEEARKASDERISEKMEEITSSGTQIVTVGEELWEEMREASQPVYGEIEEAVKPEIINAYKE
;
A
#
# COMPACT_ATOMS: atom_id res chain seq x y z
N MET A 1 -74.98 -51.68 26.52
CA MET A 1 -75.53 -51.53 25.18
C MET A 1 -74.37 -51.26 24.23
N ARG A 2 -74.26 -52.05 23.22
CA ARG A 2 -73.11 -52.53 22.45
C ARG A 2 -72.53 -51.43 21.53
N HIS A 3 -71.21 -51.21 21.55
CA HIS A 3 -70.50 -50.39 20.60
C HIS A 3 -69.77 -51.26 19.61
N LEU A 4 -70.06 -51.05 18.34
CA LEU A 4 -69.41 -51.65 17.20
C LEU A 4 -68.25 -50.74 16.75
N ALA A 5 -67.02 -51.28 16.75
CA ALA A 5 -65.84 -50.61 16.23
C ALA A 5 -65.63 -51.02 14.77
N PHE A 6 -65.55 -50.03 13.88
CA PHE A 6 -65.15 -50.20 12.48
C PHE A 6 -63.64 -49.93 12.33
N PHE A 7 -62.93 -50.95 11.86
CA PHE A 7 -61.51 -50.83 11.48
C PHE A 7 -61.42 -50.48 10.00
N CYS A 8 -60.94 -49.30 9.68
CA CYS A 8 -60.55 -48.97 8.28
C CYS A 8 -59.03 -49.12 8.14
N LEU A 9 -58.65 -50.09 7.36
CA LEU A 9 -57.26 -50.38 6.97
C LEU A 9 -56.93 -49.51 5.74
N ALA A 10 -56.14 -48.43 5.89
CA ALA A 10 -55.63 -47.63 4.78
C ALA A 10 -54.20 -48.14 4.41
N ALA A 11 -54.11 -48.75 3.25
CA ALA A 11 -52.82 -49.14 2.67
C ALA A 11 -52.10 -47.91 2.13
N PHE A 12 -50.97 -47.56 2.74
CA PHE A 12 -50.05 -46.53 2.27
C PHE A 12 -49.13 -47.10 1.20
N LEU A 13 -49.38 -46.71 -0.06
CA LEU A 13 -48.51 -47.03 -1.19
C LEU A 13 -47.38 -46.04 -1.23
N CYS A 14 -46.17 -46.40 -0.71
CA CYS A 14 -44.96 -45.60 -0.85
C CYS A 14 -44.48 -45.58 -2.31
N MET A 15 -44.80 -44.58 -3.07
CA MET A 15 -44.08 -44.28 -4.32
C MET A 15 -42.72 -43.68 -3.99
N ALA A 16 -41.64 -44.46 -4.14
CA ALA A 16 -40.28 -43.98 -4.14
C ALA A 16 -40.01 -43.23 -5.44
N LEU A 17 -40.06 -41.90 -5.43
CA LEU A 17 -39.53 -41.07 -6.48
C LEU A 17 -38.00 -41.08 -6.38
N PRO A 18 -37.24 -41.39 -7.45
CA PRO A 18 -35.82 -41.17 -7.44
C PRO A 18 -35.56 -39.66 -7.50
N ALA A 19 -35.21 -39.05 -6.40
CA ALA A 19 -34.65 -37.71 -6.38
C ALA A 19 -33.24 -37.77 -7.00
N CYS A 20 -33.17 -37.62 -8.33
CA CYS A 20 -31.93 -37.19 -8.99
C CYS A 20 -31.69 -35.71 -8.59
N GLY A 21 -31.22 -35.50 -7.38
CA GLY A 21 -30.63 -34.25 -6.98
C GLY A 21 -29.28 -34.17 -7.67
N LYS A 22 -29.18 -33.48 -8.82
CA LYS A 22 -27.96 -32.80 -9.18
C LYS A 22 -27.68 -31.88 -8.01
N ALA A 23 -26.65 -32.19 -7.24
CA ALA A 23 -26.00 -31.21 -6.39
C ALA A 23 -25.52 -30.13 -7.35
N ALA A 24 -26.32 -29.06 -7.47
CA ALA A 24 -25.83 -27.82 -7.98
C ALA A 24 -24.75 -27.40 -6.98
N SER A 25 -23.48 -27.51 -7.35
CA SER A 25 -22.40 -26.75 -6.74
C SER A 25 -22.68 -25.28 -7.05
N GLY A 26 -23.68 -24.74 -6.37
CA GLY A 26 -23.94 -23.32 -6.40
C GLY A 26 -22.77 -22.68 -5.69
N GLU A 27 -21.88 -22.05 -6.44
CA GLU A 27 -21.00 -21.04 -5.86
C GLU A 27 -21.91 -20.05 -5.16
N GLU A 28 -21.77 -19.95 -3.85
CA GLU A 28 -22.60 -19.08 -3.03
C GLU A 28 -22.27 -17.64 -3.42
N GLU A 29 -23.26 -16.91 -3.93
CA GLU A 29 -23.09 -15.52 -4.33
C GLU A 29 -22.77 -14.68 -3.10
N GLN A 30 -21.68 -13.89 -3.18
CA GLN A 30 -21.27 -13.02 -2.09
C GLN A 30 -22.34 -11.97 -1.81
N ARG A 31 -22.86 -11.95 -0.59
CA ARG A 31 -23.94 -11.04 -0.17
C ARG A 31 -23.49 -9.60 0.02
N TYR A 32 -22.28 -9.41 0.54
CA TYR A 32 -21.68 -8.10 0.89
C TYR A 32 -20.34 -7.97 0.21
N ALA A 33 -19.96 -6.74 -0.18
CA ALA A 33 -18.63 -6.47 -0.68
C ALA A 33 -17.61 -6.63 0.45
N TRP A 34 -16.46 -7.22 0.13
CA TRP A 34 -15.32 -7.23 1.03
C TRP A 34 -14.68 -5.84 1.09
N PRO A 35 -14.41 -5.28 2.28
CA PRO A 35 -13.76 -3.98 2.39
C PRO A 35 -12.28 -4.08 1.95
N LEU A 36 -11.84 -3.04 1.22
CA LEU A 36 -10.46 -2.74 0.95
C LEU A 36 -10.18 -1.35 1.48
N GLY A 37 -9.28 -1.23 2.47
CA GLY A 37 -8.94 0.04 3.10
C GLY A 37 -7.63 0.62 2.59
N THR A 38 -7.56 1.95 2.52
CA THR A 38 -6.31 2.69 2.33
C THR A 38 -6.37 4.04 3.04
N ALA A 39 -5.24 4.46 3.63
CA ALA A 39 -5.10 5.80 4.19
C ALA A 39 -4.90 6.88 3.11
N SER A 40 -4.51 6.46 1.89
CA SER A 40 -4.24 7.36 0.77
C SER A 40 -5.50 8.10 0.32
N PRO A 41 -5.34 9.35 -0.17
CA PRO A 41 -6.45 10.13 -0.69
C PRO A 41 -6.99 9.58 -2.01
N GLU A 42 -8.19 10.04 -2.36
CA GLU A 42 -8.72 9.89 -3.70
C GLU A 42 -7.82 10.60 -4.73
N ASP A 43 -8.01 10.31 -6.01
CA ASP A 43 -7.18 10.84 -7.11
C ASP A 43 -5.68 10.57 -6.94
N THR A 44 -5.34 9.37 -6.48
CA THR A 44 -3.96 8.86 -6.42
C THR A 44 -3.83 7.52 -7.13
N VAL A 45 -2.61 7.13 -7.49
CA VAL A 45 -2.33 5.79 -8.04
C VAL A 45 -2.73 4.69 -7.05
N THR A 46 -2.64 4.94 -5.75
CA THR A 46 -3.16 3.99 -4.74
C THR A 46 -4.65 3.73 -4.92
N GLN A 47 -5.44 4.78 -5.16
CA GLN A 47 -6.87 4.65 -5.44
C GLN A 47 -7.12 3.92 -6.78
N ILE A 48 -6.37 4.28 -7.83
CA ILE A 48 -6.45 3.61 -9.14
C ILE A 48 -6.14 2.12 -8.99
N TYR A 49 -5.10 1.76 -8.22
CA TYR A 49 -4.74 0.37 -7.92
C TYR A 49 -5.88 -0.38 -7.24
N ALA A 50 -6.47 0.23 -6.21
CA ALA A 50 -7.58 -0.36 -5.45
C ALA A 50 -8.82 -0.57 -6.34
N GLU A 51 -9.18 0.41 -7.15
CA GLU A 51 -10.34 0.35 -8.04
C GLU A 51 -10.14 -0.63 -9.20
N ALA A 52 -8.94 -0.66 -9.80
CA ALA A 52 -8.60 -1.61 -10.84
C ALA A 52 -8.67 -3.06 -10.29
N PHE A 53 -8.15 -3.29 -9.08
CA PHE A 53 -8.26 -4.58 -8.42
C PHE A 53 -9.72 -4.98 -8.17
N ALA A 54 -10.51 -4.08 -7.59
CA ALA A 54 -11.92 -4.34 -7.30
C ALA A 54 -12.74 -4.63 -8.58
N ALA A 55 -12.50 -3.85 -9.62
CA ALA A 55 -13.17 -4.03 -10.92
C ALA A 55 -12.79 -5.35 -11.57
N GLU A 56 -11.52 -5.71 -11.58
CA GLU A 56 -11.01 -6.93 -12.21
C GLU A 56 -11.45 -8.18 -11.44
N VAL A 57 -11.49 -8.16 -10.11
CA VAL A 57 -12.10 -9.23 -9.29
C VAL A 57 -13.57 -9.42 -9.68
N GLY A 58 -14.34 -8.34 -9.83
CA GLY A 58 -15.71 -8.39 -10.28
C GLY A 58 -15.83 -9.02 -11.68
N ARG A 59 -14.98 -8.61 -12.62
CA ARG A 59 -14.95 -9.12 -14.00
C ARG A 59 -14.60 -10.60 -14.07
N LEU A 60 -13.52 -11.03 -13.41
CA LEU A 60 -13.05 -12.42 -13.43
C LEU A 60 -14.00 -13.39 -12.72
N SER A 61 -14.77 -12.89 -11.76
CA SER A 61 -15.75 -13.69 -11.01
C SER A 61 -17.18 -13.65 -11.59
N ASP A 62 -17.39 -13.05 -12.75
CA ASP A 62 -18.73 -12.80 -13.31
C ASP A 62 -19.67 -12.08 -12.31
N GLY A 63 -19.12 -11.13 -11.52
CA GLY A 63 -19.85 -10.34 -10.51
C GLY A 63 -20.14 -11.08 -9.20
N LYS A 64 -19.65 -12.31 -9.04
CA LYS A 64 -19.88 -13.13 -7.83
C LYS A 64 -19.00 -12.71 -6.65
N MET A 65 -17.84 -12.11 -6.91
CA MET A 65 -16.96 -11.53 -5.89
C MET A 65 -16.99 -10.00 -6.01
N LYS A 66 -17.13 -9.32 -4.87
CA LYS A 66 -17.28 -7.85 -4.80
C LYS A 66 -16.32 -7.30 -3.76
N ILE A 67 -15.59 -6.28 -4.14
CA ILE A 67 -14.71 -5.51 -3.26
C ILE A 67 -15.21 -4.07 -3.26
N GLN A 68 -15.24 -3.45 -2.08
CA GLN A 68 -15.55 -2.04 -1.91
C GLN A 68 -14.35 -1.31 -1.37
N VAL A 69 -13.93 -0.28 -2.08
CA VAL A 69 -12.77 0.55 -1.73
C VAL A 69 -13.19 1.65 -0.76
N TYR A 70 -12.37 1.86 0.28
CA TYR A 70 -12.51 2.90 1.31
C TYR A 70 -11.22 3.71 1.41
N PRO A 71 -11.11 4.85 0.70
CA PRO A 71 -9.95 5.74 0.74
C PRO A 71 -9.98 6.70 1.94
N ASN A 72 -9.01 7.62 1.97
CA ASN A 72 -8.96 8.76 2.89
C ASN A 72 -8.99 8.37 4.38
N SER A 73 -8.34 7.28 4.77
CA SER A 73 -8.37 6.77 6.16
C SER A 73 -9.80 6.54 6.70
N THR A 74 -10.77 6.27 5.82
CA THR A 74 -12.19 6.08 6.21
C THR A 74 -12.37 4.91 7.19
N LEU A 75 -11.52 3.87 7.07
CA LEU A 75 -11.52 2.70 7.95
C LEU A 75 -10.37 2.71 8.97
N GLY A 76 -9.55 3.77 9.01
CA GLY A 76 -8.39 3.94 9.88
C GLY A 76 -7.16 4.44 9.14
N GLY A 77 -6.12 4.83 9.88
CA GLY A 77 -4.79 5.12 9.35
C GLY A 77 -4.03 3.86 8.98
N ASP A 78 -2.78 4.01 8.51
CA ASP A 78 -1.97 2.88 8.01
C ASP A 78 -1.83 1.77 9.05
N ARG A 79 -1.59 2.12 10.30
CA ARG A 79 -1.40 1.17 11.40
C ARG A 79 -2.68 0.41 11.71
N GLU A 80 -3.79 1.13 11.92
CA GLU A 80 -5.09 0.54 12.26
C GLU A 80 -5.59 -0.38 11.14
N LEU A 81 -5.33 -0.03 9.88
CA LEU A 81 -5.66 -0.86 8.73
C LEU A 81 -4.90 -2.19 8.73
N LEU A 82 -3.59 -2.16 9.05
CA LEU A 82 -2.80 -3.40 9.14
C LEU A 82 -3.24 -4.28 10.32
N GLU A 83 -3.45 -3.70 11.48
CA GLU A 83 -3.97 -4.40 12.65
C GLU A 83 -5.30 -5.09 12.30
N SER A 84 -6.25 -4.36 11.71
CA SER A 84 -7.55 -4.89 11.29
C SER A 84 -7.44 -5.96 10.18
N CYS A 85 -6.44 -5.85 9.30
CA CYS A 85 -6.20 -6.84 8.26
C CYS A 85 -5.59 -8.12 8.84
N GLN A 86 -4.63 -8.00 9.75
CA GLN A 86 -4.02 -9.13 10.44
C GLN A 86 -5.06 -9.92 11.25
N ASP A 87 -5.98 -9.20 11.92
CA ASP A 87 -7.09 -9.79 12.68
C ASP A 87 -8.22 -10.36 11.77
N GLY A 88 -8.21 -10.02 10.48
CA GLY A 88 -9.19 -10.50 9.49
C GLY A 88 -10.48 -9.69 9.40
N ASP A 89 -10.59 -8.57 10.13
CA ASP A 89 -11.77 -7.68 10.11
C ASP A 89 -11.87 -6.90 8.80
N ILE A 90 -10.74 -6.45 8.24
CA ILE A 90 -10.62 -5.82 6.92
C ILE A 90 -9.76 -6.73 6.04
N PRO A 91 -10.35 -7.49 5.09
CA PRO A 91 -9.59 -8.48 4.32
C PRO A 91 -8.45 -7.89 3.50
N PHE A 92 -8.60 -6.70 2.91
CA PHE A 92 -7.65 -6.14 1.96
C PHE A 92 -7.18 -4.75 2.38
N VAL A 93 -5.87 -4.52 2.22
CA VAL A 93 -5.25 -3.21 2.45
C VAL A 93 -4.30 -2.88 1.30
N ILE A 94 -4.33 -1.63 0.84
CA ILE A 94 -3.29 -1.06 -0.03
C ILE A 94 -2.67 0.12 0.69
N GLN A 95 -1.35 0.08 0.86
CA GLN A 95 -0.61 1.18 1.47
C GLN A 95 0.88 1.16 1.13
N ASN A 96 1.59 2.23 1.48
CA ASN A 96 3.04 2.30 1.37
C ASN A 96 3.71 1.23 2.25
N THR A 97 4.88 0.71 1.82
CA THR A 97 5.61 -0.32 2.55
C THR A 97 6.22 0.18 3.88
N ALA A 98 6.52 1.47 4.00
CA ALA A 98 7.21 2.01 5.16
C ALA A 98 6.46 1.87 6.50
N PRO A 99 5.13 2.10 6.63
CA PRO A 99 4.40 1.83 7.87
C PRO A 99 4.35 0.36 8.24
N GLN A 100 4.55 -0.55 7.29
CA GLN A 100 4.47 -2.00 7.48
C GLN A 100 5.67 -2.57 8.21
N VAL A 101 6.79 -1.84 8.26
CA VAL A 101 8.05 -2.28 8.91
C VAL A 101 7.85 -2.61 10.39
N THR A 102 6.91 -1.97 11.07
CA THR A 102 6.58 -2.28 12.48
C THR A 102 5.94 -3.65 12.68
N PHE A 103 5.35 -4.21 11.63
CA PHE A 103 4.74 -5.54 11.61
C PHE A 103 5.70 -6.58 11.01
N MET A 104 6.47 -6.17 10.02
CA MET A 104 7.37 -7.01 9.23
C MET A 104 8.72 -6.30 9.07
N PRO A 105 9.65 -6.45 10.04
CA PRO A 105 10.92 -5.71 10.06
C PRO A 105 11.77 -5.87 8.80
N ASP A 106 11.70 -7.01 8.14
CA ASP A 106 12.44 -7.28 6.90
C ASP A 106 12.04 -6.34 5.73
N LEU A 107 10.86 -5.71 5.79
CA LEU A 107 10.44 -4.69 4.80
C LEU A 107 11.27 -3.40 4.88
N ALA A 108 12.07 -3.22 5.94
CA ALA A 108 13.01 -2.11 6.04
C ALA A 108 14.02 -2.09 4.88
N VAL A 109 14.20 -3.19 4.15
CA VAL A 109 15.01 -3.23 2.93
C VAL A 109 14.58 -2.16 1.91
N PHE A 110 13.29 -1.82 1.84
CA PHE A 110 12.76 -0.77 0.95
C PHE A 110 13.08 0.66 1.42
N ASP A 111 13.51 0.82 2.67
CA ASP A 111 13.82 2.10 3.29
C ASP A 111 15.30 2.48 3.19
N MET A 112 16.10 1.79 2.38
CA MET A 112 17.49 2.16 2.06
C MET A 112 17.53 3.47 1.27
N PRO A 113 17.94 4.62 1.86
CA PRO A 113 17.79 5.91 1.22
C PRO A 113 18.79 6.10 0.08
N CYS A 114 18.36 6.80 -0.97
CA CYS A 114 19.22 7.15 -2.10
C CYS A 114 19.89 5.91 -2.76
N MET A 115 19.19 4.78 -2.82
CA MET A 115 19.71 3.55 -3.42
C MET A 115 19.52 3.51 -4.92
N PHE A 116 18.36 3.94 -5.41
CA PHE A 116 17.99 3.90 -6.82
C PHE A 116 17.88 5.30 -7.42
N ARG A 117 18.15 5.40 -8.72
CA ARG A 117 18.04 6.64 -9.50
C ARG A 117 16.78 6.69 -10.34
N THR A 118 16.24 5.53 -10.71
CA THR A 118 15.07 5.41 -11.59
C THR A 118 14.05 4.43 -11.03
N MET A 119 12.78 4.65 -11.35
CA MET A 119 11.72 3.70 -11.01
C MET A 119 11.82 2.40 -11.79
N GLU A 120 12.49 2.40 -12.94
CA GLU A 120 12.75 1.17 -13.68
C GLU A 120 13.67 0.22 -12.90
N GLU A 121 14.76 0.75 -12.31
CA GLU A 121 15.64 -0.04 -11.42
C GLU A 121 14.88 -0.63 -10.24
N VAL A 122 14.02 0.17 -9.61
CA VAL A 122 13.16 -0.28 -8.50
C VAL A 122 12.23 -1.40 -8.94
N ARG A 123 11.53 -1.21 -10.06
CA ARG A 123 10.57 -2.20 -10.59
C ARG A 123 11.28 -3.50 -10.98
N GLN A 124 12.45 -3.43 -11.64
CA GLN A 124 13.25 -4.61 -11.96
C GLN A 124 13.60 -5.41 -10.69
N LYS A 125 13.90 -4.71 -9.60
CA LYS A 125 14.27 -5.34 -8.35
C LYS A 125 13.06 -6.00 -7.64
N VAL A 126 11.95 -5.31 -7.54
CA VAL A 126 10.75 -5.86 -6.87
C VAL A 126 10.04 -6.94 -7.70
N ASP A 127 10.31 -7.01 -9.00
CA ASP A 127 9.78 -8.03 -9.91
C ASP A 127 10.74 -9.22 -10.11
N ASP A 128 11.97 -9.17 -9.56
CA ASP A 128 12.89 -10.31 -9.55
C ASP A 128 12.26 -11.49 -8.81
N GLU A 129 12.21 -12.65 -9.44
CA GLU A 129 11.50 -13.83 -8.90
C GLU A 129 12.03 -14.26 -7.54
N ASN A 130 13.36 -14.19 -7.33
CA ASN A 130 13.98 -14.57 -6.06
C ASN A 130 13.63 -13.56 -4.97
N PHE A 131 13.78 -12.26 -5.27
CA PHE A 131 13.44 -11.21 -4.31
C PHE A 131 11.94 -11.20 -3.97
N TYR A 132 11.07 -11.34 -4.98
CA TYR A 132 9.62 -11.40 -4.77
C TYR A 132 9.22 -12.57 -3.87
N SER A 133 9.80 -13.77 -4.08
CA SER A 133 9.53 -14.94 -3.24
C SER A 133 9.99 -14.76 -1.79
N LEU A 134 11.12 -14.06 -1.56
CA LEU A 134 11.54 -13.68 -0.21
C LEU A 134 10.53 -12.73 0.44
N MET A 135 10.01 -11.75 -0.31
CA MET A 135 8.98 -10.84 0.19
C MET A 135 7.66 -11.54 0.49
N GLU A 136 7.20 -12.47 -0.36
CA GLU A 136 6.02 -13.30 -0.06
C GLU A 136 6.17 -14.01 1.29
N SER A 137 7.35 -14.55 1.57
CA SER A 137 7.64 -15.20 2.86
C SER A 137 7.59 -14.21 4.04
N VAL A 138 8.13 -13.00 3.87
CA VAL A 138 8.06 -11.94 4.89
C VAL A 138 6.62 -11.57 5.21
N TYR A 139 5.78 -11.37 4.18
CA TYR A 139 4.37 -11.05 4.39
C TYR A 139 3.61 -12.19 5.07
N GLN A 140 3.88 -13.45 4.69
CA GLN A 140 3.26 -14.62 5.32
C GLN A 140 3.65 -14.76 6.79
N GLU A 141 4.92 -14.53 7.14
CA GLU A 141 5.38 -14.49 8.54
C GLU A 141 4.66 -13.39 9.34
N GLY A 142 4.30 -12.28 8.70
CA GLY A 142 3.52 -11.18 9.28
C GLY A 142 2.00 -11.45 9.37
N GLY A 143 1.50 -12.55 8.83
CA GLY A 143 0.07 -12.88 8.81
C GLY A 143 -0.70 -12.29 7.62
N PHE A 144 0.02 -11.92 6.55
CA PHE A 144 -0.53 -11.38 5.31
C PHE A 144 -0.15 -12.25 4.11
N GLN A 145 -0.97 -12.22 3.07
CA GLN A 145 -0.57 -12.67 1.74
C GLN A 145 -0.32 -11.46 0.87
N LEU A 146 0.90 -11.35 0.33
CA LEU A 146 1.22 -10.35 -0.69
C LEU A 146 0.51 -10.70 -2.00
N LEU A 147 -0.20 -9.75 -2.58
CA LEU A 147 -0.85 -9.91 -3.89
C LEU A 147 -0.10 -9.19 -5.00
N GLY A 148 0.63 -8.12 -4.70
CA GLY A 148 1.45 -7.41 -5.67
C GLY A 148 1.95 -6.06 -5.19
N TYR A 149 2.88 -5.49 -5.98
CA TYR A 149 3.44 -4.15 -5.79
C TYR A 149 3.08 -3.23 -6.95
N ALA A 150 2.83 -1.98 -6.62
CA ALA A 150 2.86 -0.85 -7.54
C ALA A 150 3.70 0.29 -6.92
N ASP A 151 3.74 1.46 -7.56
CA ASP A 151 4.50 2.61 -7.10
C ASP A 151 3.82 3.92 -7.47
N GLN A 152 4.27 5.02 -6.84
CA GLN A 152 3.86 6.39 -7.14
C GLN A 152 5.08 7.28 -7.46
N GLY A 153 6.15 6.69 -8.00
CA GLY A 153 7.41 7.38 -8.24
C GLY A 153 8.23 7.54 -6.96
N PHE A 154 9.13 8.52 -6.95
CA PHE A 154 9.96 8.83 -5.78
C PHE A 154 9.27 9.79 -4.81
N ARG A 155 9.67 9.69 -3.55
CA ARG A 155 9.32 10.67 -2.53
C ARG A 155 10.22 11.89 -2.67
N VAL A 156 9.59 13.06 -2.65
CA VAL A 156 10.22 14.37 -2.72
C VAL A 156 9.87 15.16 -1.45
N MET A 157 10.68 16.12 -1.08
CA MET A 157 10.44 16.98 0.07
C MET A 157 9.62 18.21 -0.35
N SER A 158 8.57 18.60 0.39
CA SER A 158 8.02 19.94 0.27
C SER A 158 8.32 20.78 1.52
N THR A 159 8.57 22.10 1.34
CA THR A 159 9.07 22.97 2.41
C THR A 159 8.85 24.45 2.08
N ASN A 160 8.92 25.31 3.10
CA ASN A 160 8.93 26.78 2.94
C ASN A 160 10.34 27.36 2.92
N ARG A 161 11.38 26.51 2.89
CA ARG A 161 12.78 26.91 2.77
C ARG A 161 13.38 26.37 1.50
N GLN A 162 13.97 27.24 0.70
CA GLN A 162 14.72 26.79 -0.48
C GLN A 162 15.91 25.93 -0.04
N VAL A 163 16.07 24.77 -0.64
CA VAL A 163 17.19 23.85 -0.41
C VAL A 163 18.09 23.87 -1.65
N GLN A 164 19.32 24.33 -1.49
CA GLN A 164 20.33 24.41 -2.53
C GLN A 164 21.60 23.64 -2.16
N ASN A 165 21.83 23.40 -0.88
CA ASN A 165 22.99 22.69 -0.35
C ASN A 165 22.61 21.88 0.91
N PHE A 166 23.49 20.99 1.31
CA PHE A 166 23.26 20.08 2.44
C PHE A 166 22.90 20.81 3.75
N GLY A 167 23.49 21.97 4.00
CA GLY A 167 23.22 22.76 5.21
C GLY A 167 21.80 23.29 5.34
N ASP A 168 21.06 23.36 4.21
CA ASP A 168 19.71 23.90 4.19
C ASP A 168 18.66 22.96 4.81
N PHE A 169 18.96 21.68 4.95
CA PHE A 169 18.11 20.71 5.68
C PHE A 169 18.10 20.98 7.18
N LYS A 170 19.17 21.60 7.72
CA LYS A 170 19.37 21.74 9.15
C LYS A 170 18.21 22.39 9.89
N GLY A 171 17.68 21.65 10.87
CA GLY A 171 16.67 22.10 11.81
C GLY A 171 15.27 22.26 11.22
N GLN A 172 15.02 21.89 9.96
CA GLN A 172 13.67 21.86 9.40
C GLN A 172 12.85 20.79 10.12
N LYS A 173 11.71 21.16 10.67
CA LYS A 173 10.76 20.23 11.28
C LYS A 173 10.02 19.51 10.17
N ILE A 174 10.56 18.37 9.75
CA ILE A 174 9.98 17.60 8.67
C ILE A 174 9.08 16.50 9.20
N ARG A 175 7.86 16.44 8.71
CA ARG A 175 6.97 15.30 9.00
C ARG A 175 7.42 14.07 8.23
N THR A 176 7.46 12.95 8.94
CA THR A 176 7.69 11.61 8.37
C THR A 176 6.51 10.69 8.69
N MET A 177 6.43 9.55 8.02
CA MET A 177 5.62 8.42 8.46
C MET A 177 6.18 7.85 9.78
N GLU A 178 5.42 6.99 10.45
CA GLU A 178 5.86 6.27 11.65
C GLU A 178 6.83 5.13 11.27
N ASN A 179 8.05 5.50 10.90
CA ASN A 179 9.11 4.61 10.48
C ASN A 179 10.45 5.13 10.99
N SER A 180 11.17 4.32 11.76
CA SER A 180 12.44 4.72 12.39
C SER A 180 13.52 5.07 11.36
N TYR A 181 13.60 4.33 10.24
CA TYR A 181 14.61 4.54 9.20
C TYR A 181 14.38 5.85 8.45
N HIS A 182 13.13 6.25 8.20
CA HIS A 182 12.80 7.57 7.67
C HIS A 182 13.18 8.68 8.64
N ILE A 183 12.91 8.48 9.92
CA ILE A 183 13.32 9.42 10.98
C ILE A 183 14.84 9.56 11.01
N ASP A 184 15.58 8.46 10.98
CA ASP A 184 17.04 8.48 11.09
C ASP A 184 17.71 9.01 9.83
N PHE A 185 17.12 8.78 8.64
CA PHE A 185 17.56 9.45 7.41
C PHE A 185 17.48 10.98 7.54
N TRP A 186 16.36 11.53 7.94
CA TRP A 186 16.22 12.99 8.07
C TRP A 186 17.06 13.58 9.19
N LYS A 187 17.28 12.83 10.28
CA LYS A 187 18.28 13.21 11.32
C LYS A 187 19.70 13.25 10.75
N ALA A 188 20.07 12.29 9.91
CA ALA A 188 21.38 12.26 9.26
C ALA A 188 21.61 13.50 8.39
N LEU A 189 20.55 14.05 7.77
CA LEU A 189 20.57 15.33 7.08
C LEU A 189 20.49 16.54 8.04
N SER A 190 20.55 16.33 9.36
CA SER A 190 20.44 17.37 10.40
C SER A 190 19.06 18.06 10.46
N ALA A 191 18.03 17.51 9.85
CA ALA A 191 16.66 17.96 10.02
C ALA A 191 16.10 17.52 11.38
N ALA A 192 14.91 17.99 11.73
CA ALA A 192 14.17 17.64 12.94
C ALA A 192 12.89 16.84 12.57
N PRO A 193 13.00 15.53 12.30
CA PRO A 193 11.85 14.73 11.89
C PRO A 193 10.82 14.60 13.01
N THR A 194 9.55 14.66 12.63
CA THR A 194 8.40 14.52 13.51
C THR A 194 7.44 13.47 12.91
N PRO A 195 7.37 12.25 13.45
CA PRO A 195 6.41 11.26 12.98
C PRO A 195 4.98 11.70 13.30
N MET A 196 4.08 11.49 12.33
CA MET A 196 2.69 11.96 12.44
C MET A 196 1.81 11.19 11.45
N THR A 197 0.58 10.88 11.80
CA THR A 197 -0.40 10.29 10.89
C THR A 197 -0.68 11.20 9.69
N PHE A 198 -0.99 10.59 8.53
CA PHE A 198 -1.12 11.37 7.29
C PHE A 198 -2.25 12.41 7.34
N SER A 199 -3.37 12.09 7.99
CA SER A 199 -4.53 12.98 8.13
C SER A 199 -4.24 14.29 8.89
N GLU A 200 -3.14 14.35 9.65
CA GLU A 200 -2.75 15.53 10.43
C GLU A 200 -1.80 16.46 9.68
N VAL A 201 -1.22 16.02 8.54
CA VAL A 201 -0.12 16.72 7.85
C VAL A 201 -0.54 18.11 7.36
N TYR A 202 -1.66 18.23 6.65
CA TYR A 202 -2.11 19.53 6.12
C TYR A 202 -2.29 20.57 7.23
N ILE A 203 -2.94 20.16 8.32
CA ILE A 203 -3.15 21.05 9.48
C ILE A 203 -1.81 21.36 10.17
N GLY A 204 -0.91 20.38 10.27
CA GLY A 204 0.43 20.57 10.82
C GLY A 204 1.24 21.62 10.06
N LEU A 205 1.22 21.59 8.72
CA LEU A 205 1.83 22.59 7.85
C LEU A 205 1.15 23.96 8.00
N GLN A 206 -0.18 24.01 7.95
CA GLN A 206 -0.96 25.24 8.06
C GLN A 206 -0.73 25.96 9.40
N GLN A 207 -0.58 25.21 10.50
CA GLN A 207 -0.33 25.76 11.83
C GLN A 207 1.16 26.00 12.13
N GLY A 208 2.09 25.58 11.26
CA GLY A 208 3.53 25.70 11.45
C GLY A 208 4.08 24.82 12.57
N THR A 209 3.38 23.74 12.96
CA THR A 209 3.89 22.73 13.88
C THR A 209 4.98 21.88 13.22
N ILE A 210 4.90 21.75 11.90
CA ILE A 210 5.93 21.22 11.00
C ILE A 210 6.22 22.24 9.90
N ASP A 211 7.45 22.26 9.39
CA ASP A 211 7.92 23.18 8.35
C ASP A 211 7.92 22.55 6.97
N ALA A 212 7.98 21.21 6.95
CA ALA A 212 8.18 20.41 5.76
C ALA A 212 7.50 19.03 5.88
N GLN A 213 7.33 18.36 4.75
CA GLN A 213 6.93 16.95 4.66
C GLN A 213 7.59 16.31 3.43
N GLU A 214 7.45 15.00 3.27
CA GLU A 214 7.96 14.26 2.13
C GLU A 214 6.91 13.25 1.65
N ASN A 215 6.62 13.28 0.36
CA ASN A 215 5.67 12.40 -0.34
C ASN A 215 5.91 12.47 -1.86
N PRO A 216 5.32 11.56 -2.65
CA PRO A 216 5.26 11.72 -4.10
C PRO A 216 4.47 12.96 -4.52
N TYR A 217 4.74 13.47 -5.70
CA TYR A 217 4.03 14.62 -6.29
C TYR A 217 2.51 14.47 -6.23
N GLU A 218 2.03 13.29 -6.53
CA GLU A 218 0.60 13.01 -6.57
C GLU A 218 -0.07 13.17 -5.20
N VAL A 219 0.58 12.69 -4.14
CA VAL A 219 0.08 12.85 -2.77
C VAL A 219 0.13 14.31 -2.32
N ILE A 220 1.16 15.05 -2.73
CA ILE A 220 1.27 16.51 -2.49
C ILE A 220 0.09 17.23 -3.12
N VAL A 221 -0.29 16.88 -4.36
CA VAL A 221 -1.40 17.49 -5.09
C VAL A 221 -2.75 17.09 -4.48
N SER A 222 -3.01 15.80 -4.33
CA SER A 222 -4.32 15.30 -3.89
C SER A 222 -4.73 15.80 -2.51
N ASN A 223 -3.75 16.10 -1.63
CA ASN A 223 -4.00 16.74 -0.33
C ASN A 223 -3.72 18.24 -0.31
N ARG A 224 -3.48 18.84 -1.48
CA ARG A 224 -3.19 20.26 -1.61
C ARG A 224 -2.08 20.76 -0.67
N LEU A 225 -1.10 19.90 -0.37
CA LEU A 225 0.00 20.28 0.53
C LEU A 225 0.82 21.43 -0.04
N TYR A 226 0.86 21.58 -1.37
CA TYR A 226 1.49 22.68 -2.07
C TYR A 226 0.91 24.05 -1.70
N GLU A 227 -0.36 24.13 -1.25
CA GLU A 227 -0.95 25.41 -0.79
C GLU A 227 -0.25 25.97 0.45
N GLN A 228 0.46 25.12 1.19
CA GLN A 228 1.16 25.47 2.43
C GLN A 228 2.68 25.47 2.25
N GLN A 229 3.19 25.25 1.03
CA GLN A 229 4.61 25.02 0.77
C GLN A 229 5.10 25.80 -0.45
N ASP A 230 6.15 26.60 -0.27
CA ASP A 230 6.73 27.42 -1.34
C ASP A 230 7.58 26.62 -2.33
N TYR A 231 8.13 25.47 -1.88
CA TYR A 231 9.06 24.65 -2.64
C TYR A 231 8.72 23.18 -2.58
N VAL A 232 8.92 22.48 -3.70
CA VAL A 232 9.08 21.02 -3.76
C VAL A 232 10.51 20.74 -4.20
N VAL A 233 11.28 20.04 -3.36
CA VAL A 233 12.68 19.69 -3.59
C VAL A 233 12.76 18.24 -4.04
N GLU A 234 13.28 17.99 -5.24
CA GLU A 234 13.41 16.66 -5.86
C GLU A 234 14.51 15.83 -5.20
N THR A 235 14.35 15.57 -3.90
CA THR A 235 15.30 14.74 -3.15
C THR A 235 15.38 13.32 -3.67
N ASN A 236 14.29 12.79 -4.23
CA ASN A 236 14.18 11.43 -4.77
C ASN A 236 14.86 10.38 -3.88
N HIS A 237 14.69 10.55 -2.58
CA HIS A 237 15.46 9.83 -1.55
C HIS A 237 14.98 8.39 -1.34
N LEU A 238 13.70 8.09 -1.61
CA LEU A 238 13.11 6.77 -1.50
C LEU A 238 12.04 6.54 -2.57
N PRO A 239 11.92 5.34 -3.13
CA PRO A 239 10.76 4.99 -3.94
C PRO A 239 9.50 4.94 -3.06
N HIS A 240 8.37 5.37 -3.59
CA HIS A 240 7.08 5.19 -2.93
C HIS A 240 6.43 3.90 -3.43
N LEU A 241 6.89 2.78 -2.89
CA LEU A 241 6.28 1.48 -3.17
C LEU A 241 4.97 1.33 -2.39
N ILE A 242 3.96 0.79 -3.06
CA ILE A 242 2.67 0.44 -2.47
C ILE A 242 2.44 -1.06 -2.67
N SER A 243 2.04 -1.75 -1.62
CA SER A 243 1.67 -3.16 -1.66
C SER A 243 0.17 -3.33 -1.52
N LEU A 244 -0.38 -4.27 -2.27
CA LEU A 244 -1.71 -4.83 -2.05
C LEU A 244 -1.54 -6.11 -1.25
N VAL A 245 -2.11 -6.15 -0.08
CA VAL A 245 -2.07 -7.30 0.82
C VAL A 245 -3.48 -7.75 1.17
N VAL A 246 -3.59 -9.03 1.49
CA VAL A 246 -4.81 -9.63 2.05
C VAL A 246 -4.47 -10.36 3.34
N SER A 247 -5.39 -10.37 4.30
CA SER A 247 -5.28 -11.21 5.50
C SER A 247 -4.98 -12.66 5.11
N ASP A 248 -3.89 -13.25 5.63
CA ASP A 248 -3.53 -14.64 5.29
C ASP A 248 -4.63 -15.61 5.72
N SER A 249 -5.18 -15.45 6.92
CA SER A 249 -6.28 -16.28 7.40
C SER A 249 -7.53 -16.21 6.51
N PHE A 250 -7.87 -15.01 6.02
CA PHE A 250 -8.95 -14.83 5.08
C PHE A 250 -8.65 -15.49 3.73
N PHE A 251 -7.45 -15.27 3.18
CA PHE A 251 -7.05 -15.82 1.88
C PHE A 251 -7.03 -17.34 1.89
N GLN A 252 -6.43 -17.96 2.91
CA GLN A 252 -6.37 -19.42 3.05
C GLN A 252 -7.77 -20.04 3.27
N GLY A 253 -8.71 -19.28 3.82
CA GLY A 253 -10.11 -19.69 3.97
C GLY A 253 -10.90 -19.73 2.65
N LEU A 254 -10.38 -19.14 1.58
CA LEU A 254 -11.04 -19.11 0.28
C LEU A 254 -10.77 -20.40 -0.52
N PRO A 255 -11.74 -20.88 -1.30
CA PRO A 255 -11.50 -21.92 -2.30
C PRO A 255 -10.44 -21.51 -3.32
N ALA A 256 -9.58 -22.45 -3.76
CA ALA A 256 -8.50 -22.19 -4.71
C ALA A 256 -8.91 -21.38 -5.98
N PRO A 257 -10.05 -21.59 -6.62
CA PRO A 257 -10.48 -20.76 -7.74
C PRO A 257 -10.69 -19.29 -7.39
N LYS A 258 -11.09 -18.97 -6.15
CA LYS A 258 -11.23 -17.58 -5.68
C LYS A 258 -9.89 -16.95 -5.38
N GLN A 259 -8.96 -17.71 -4.81
CA GLN A 259 -7.57 -17.28 -4.62
C GLN A 259 -6.91 -16.92 -5.96
N GLU A 260 -7.09 -17.77 -6.98
CA GLU A 260 -6.56 -17.54 -8.33
C GLU A 260 -7.15 -16.26 -8.96
N ILE A 261 -8.45 -16.00 -8.79
CA ILE A 261 -9.07 -14.75 -9.24
C ILE A 261 -8.40 -13.54 -8.58
N LEU A 262 -8.17 -13.57 -7.25
CA LEU A 262 -7.53 -12.47 -6.53
C LEU A 262 -6.10 -12.22 -7.02
N MET A 263 -5.29 -13.28 -7.20
CA MET A 263 -3.92 -13.15 -7.70
C MET A 263 -3.88 -12.59 -9.12
N ASN A 264 -4.73 -13.08 -10.01
CA ASN A 264 -4.79 -12.59 -11.39
C ASN A 264 -5.28 -11.14 -11.47
N ALA A 265 -6.27 -10.78 -10.65
CA ALA A 265 -6.77 -9.40 -10.57
C ALA A 265 -5.72 -8.45 -10.01
N ALA A 266 -4.94 -8.87 -9.01
CA ALA A 266 -3.88 -8.06 -8.44
C ALA A 266 -2.74 -7.80 -9.44
N LYS A 267 -2.35 -8.81 -10.22
CA LYS A 267 -1.36 -8.65 -11.28
C LYS A 267 -1.81 -7.59 -12.30
N TYR A 268 -3.03 -7.71 -12.83
CA TYR A 268 -3.60 -6.72 -13.74
C TYR A 268 -3.62 -5.33 -13.12
N ALA A 269 -4.08 -5.22 -11.88
CA ALA A 269 -4.18 -3.94 -11.19
C ALA A 269 -2.82 -3.29 -10.93
N SER A 270 -1.77 -4.07 -10.63
CA SER A 270 -0.39 -3.58 -10.50
C SER A 270 0.13 -2.96 -11.80
N GLU A 271 -0.14 -3.60 -12.94
CA GLU A 271 0.26 -3.09 -14.26
C GLU A 271 -0.47 -1.78 -14.58
N GLU A 272 -1.77 -1.68 -14.34
CA GLU A 272 -2.56 -0.46 -14.55
C GLU A 272 -2.11 0.68 -13.61
N ALA A 273 -1.80 0.36 -12.36
CA ALA A 273 -1.32 1.34 -11.39
C ALA A 273 0.06 1.91 -11.78
N ARG A 274 1.01 1.08 -12.19
CA ARG A 274 2.34 1.52 -12.65
C ARG A 274 2.24 2.40 -13.90
N LYS A 275 1.38 2.01 -14.84
CA LYS A 275 1.12 2.82 -16.03
C LYS A 275 0.54 4.19 -15.65
N ALA A 276 -0.44 4.22 -14.75
CA ALA A 276 -1.00 5.47 -14.26
C ALA A 276 0.05 6.32 -13.53
N SER A 277 0.96 5.71 -12.76
CA SER A 277 2.07 6.41 -12.11
C SER A 277 2.94 7.15 -13.12
N ASP A 278 3.36 6.46 -14.19
CA ASP A 278 4.21 7.06 -15.23
C ASP A 278 3.52 8.21 -15.99
N GLU A 279 2.22 8.07 -16.27
CA GLU A 279 1.44 9.06 -17.02
C GLU A 279 1.13 10.33 -16.21
N ARG A 280 0.99 10.22 -14.88
CA ARG A 280 0.46 11.30 -14.03
C ARG A 280 1.52 12.23 -13.41
N ILE A 281 2.78 11.79 -13.30
CA ILE A 281 3.83 12.58 -12.62
C ILE A 281 3.97 13.97 -13.22
N SER A 282 4.07 14.07 -14.55
CA SER A 282 4.25 15.37 -15.25
C SER A 282 3.05 16.31 -15.05
N GLU A 283 1.83 15.78 -15.07
CA GLU A 283 0.61 16.55 -14.84
C GLU A 283 0.60 17.14 -13.40
N LYS A 284 0.98 16.34 -12.41
CA LYS A 284 1.02 16.77 -11.02
C LYS A 284 2.12 17.80 -10.75
N MET A 285 3.27 17.67 -11.42
CA MET A 285 4.32 18.71 -11.40
C MET A 285 3.83 20.04 -11.99
N GLU A 286 3.07 19.99 -13.10
CA GLU A 286 2.49 21.18 -13.73
C GLU A 286 1.44 21.84 -12.81
N GLU A 287 0.61 21.06 -12.13
CA GLU A 287 -0.37 21.56 -11.16
C GLU A 287 0.33 22.30 -10.00
N ILE A 288 1.37 21.70 -9.42
CA ILE A 288 2.17 22.32 -8.35
C ILE A 288 2.78 23.65 -8.82
N THR A 289 3.44 23.65 -9.99
CA THR A 289 4.09 24.87 -10.49
C THR A 289 3.09 25.96 -10.87
N SER A 290 1.93 25.58 -11.39
CA SER A 290 0.84 26.51 -11.72
C SER A 290 0.23 27.18 -10.48
N SER A 291 0.36 26.56 -9.31
CA SER A 291 -0.07 27.16 -8.03
C SER A 291 0.89 28.24 -7.51
N GLY A 292 2.10 28.33 -8.05
CA GLY A 292 3.17 29.22 -7.62
C GLY A 292 4.26 28.55 -6.80
N THR A 293 4.11 27.27 -6.41
CA THR A 293 5.13 26.48 -5.72
C THR A 293 6.26 26.14 -6.69
N GLN A 294 7.51 26.35 -6.27
CA GLN A 294 8.68 26.14 -7.10
C GLN A 294 9.21 24.70 -6.93
N ILE A 295 9.49 24.03 -8.05
CA ILE A 295 10.18 22.74 -8.02
C ILE A 295 11.68 23.01 -8.11
N VAL A 296 12.45 22.44 -7.17
CA VAL A 296 13.90 22.57 -7.05
C VAL A 296 14.54 21.22 -7.29
N THR A 297 15.27 21.09 -8.39
CA THR A 297 16.03 19.86 -8.69
C THR A 297 17.29 19.78 -7.85
N VAL A 298 17.51 18.68 -7.20
CA VAL A 298 18.74 18.35 -6.45
C VAL A 298 19.83 17.95 -7.43
N GLY A 299 20.96 18.67 -7.40
CA GLY A 299 22.12 18.33 -8.20
C GLY A 299 22.83 17.08 -7.70
N GLU A 300 23.68 16.50 -8.56
CA GLU A 300 24.43 15.26 -8.27
C GLU A 300 25.25 15.34 -6.98
N GLU A 301 25.93 16.47 -6.73
CA GLU A 301 26.75 16.68 -5.55
C GLU A 301 25.91 16.59 -4.25
N LEU A 302 24.79 17.31 -4.20
CA LEU A 302 23.90 17.28 -3.04
C LEU A 302 23.27 15.91 -2.83
N TRP A 303 22.90 15.23 -3.93
CA TRP A 303 22.35 13.89 -3.83
C TRP A 303 23.37 12.89 -3.25
N GLU A 304 24.64 12.95 -3.69
CA GLU A 304 25.70 12.11 -3.13
C GLU A 304 26.00 12.46 -1.67
N GLU A 305 25.97 13.75 -1.28
CA GLU A 305 26.07 14.15 0.13
C GLU A 305 24.95 13.54 0.98
N MET A 306 23.71 13.53 0.46
CA MET A 306 22.58 12.89 1.13
C MET A 306 22.82 11.37 1.28
N ARG A 307 23.28 10.71 0.21
CA ARG A 307 23.58 9.27 0.19
C ARG A 307 24.72 8.92 1.17
N GLU A 308 25.78 9.71 1.22
CA GLU A 308 26.89 9.53 2.16
C GLU A 308 26.43 9.73 3.61
N ALA A 309 25.66 10.77 3.88
CA ALA A 309 25.12 11.04 5.21
C ALA A 309 24.18 9.92 5.70
N SER A 310 23.51 9.20 4.81
CA SER A 310 22.59 8.12 5.15
C SER A 310 23.26 6.76 5.42
N GLN A 311 24.58 6.64 5.29
CA GLN A 311 25.31 5.37 5.54
C GLN A 311 25.03 4.73 6.92
N PRO A 312 24.85 5.46 8.02
CA PRO A 312 24.44 4.85 9.29
C PRO A 312 23.09 4.11 9.20
N VAL A 313 22.12 4.66 8.44
CA VAL A 313 20.80 4.03 8.24
C VAL A 313 20.93 2.71 7.48
N TYR A 314 21.85 2.64 6.50
CA TYR A 314 22.16 1.37 5.83
C TYR A 314 22.63 0.30 6.82
N GLY A 315 23.55 0.67 7.74
CA GLY A 315 24.05 -0.25 8.77
C GLY A 315 22.93 -0.77 9.67
N GLU A 316 22.02 0.10 10.11
CA GLU A 316 20.86 -0.27 10.93
C GLU A 316 19.91 -1.22 10.20
N ILE A 317 19.64 -0.97 8.91
CA ILE A 317 18.79 -1.84 8.07
C ILE A 317 19.47 -3.19 7.85
N GLU A 318 20.77 -3.22 7.55
CA GLU A 318 21.54 -4.45 7.34
C GLU A 318 21.64 -5.32 8.61
N GLU A 319 21.59 -4.71 9.80
CA GLU A 319 21.53 -5.44 11.06
C GLU A 319 20.13 -6.00 11.37
N ALA A 320 19.08 -5.33 10.90
CA ALA A 320 17.70 -5.69 11.21
C ALA A 320 17.07 -6.68 10.22
N VAL A 321 17.50 -6.63 8.95
CA VAL A 321 16.93 -7.41 7.83
C VAL A 321 17.75 -8.67 7.58
N LYS A 322 17.08 -9.75 7.24
CA LYS A 322 17.74 -11.03 6.88
C LYS A 322 18.76 -10.84 5.77
N PRO A 323 20.01 -11.37 5.90
CA PRO A 323 21.08 -11.14 4.93
C PRO A 323 20.74 -11.57 3.50
N GLU A 324 19.97 -12.62 3.31
CA GLU A 324 19.51 -13.06 1.99
C GLU A 324 18.63 -12.03 1.28
N ILE A 325 17.80 -11.29 2.04
CA ILE A 325 16.96 -10.23 1.52
C ILE A 325 17.82 -9.02 1.12
N ILE A 326 18.75 -8.62 1.99
CA ILE A 326 19.69 -7.53 1.71
C ILE A 326 20.49 -7.82 0.43
N ASN A 327 21.03 -9.03 0.30
CA ASN A 327 21.83 -9.41 -0.86
C ASN A 327 20.98 -9.39 -2.13
N ALA A 328 19.79 -10.00 -2.09
CA ALA A 328 18.89 -10.02 -3.25
C ALA A 328 18.44 -8.61 -3.67
N TYR A 329 18.31 -7.67 -2.72
CA TYR A 329 17.90 -6.30 -3.03
C TYR A 329 19.04 -5.43 -3.59
N LYS A 330 20.29 -5.70 -3.19
CA LYS A 330 21.48 -4.93 -3.61
C LYS A 330 22.11 -5.42 -4.91
N GLU A 331 21.97 -6.71 -5.24
CA GLU A 331 22.48 -7.31 -6.49
C GLU A 331 21.62 -6.94 -7.70
#